data_7a3b96cf132b6f42b80ab982ebac35d5
#
_entry.id   7a3b96cf132b6f42b80ab982ebac35d5
#
_cell.length_a   1.000
_cell.length_b   1.000
_cell.length_c   1.000
_cell.angle_alpha   90.00
_cell.angle_beta   90.00
_cell.angle_gamma   90.00
#
_symmetry.space_group_name_H-M   'P 1'
#
loop_
_entity.id
_entity.type
_entity.pdbx_description
1 polymer ?
#
loop_
_entity_poly.entity_id
_entity_poly.type
_entity_poly.pdbx_seq_one_letter_code
_entity_poly.pdbx_strand_id
1 'polypeptide(L)'
;MNNTELYIARCLQLARIGEYYVAPNPMVGAILVADFGIQTSDNGCQILGEGWHEQYGGPHAEPNCLRNAEENHPEGIDYKHCTLYVNLEPCSHYGKTPPCAELIIKKGIGRVVVGCLDPNPKVAGRGVRMMQEAGIEVIVGVLEKECRELNKRFFCLQEKRRPYVILKWAQTADGYIDVRRIGDEAKGGRQEAGTPLIISTPLMKQLVHQQRAENMAIMVGTNTVLMDNPRLLTTHWSGRNPIRLTLDRHGILPVESNIFSDESDTIVYSEQTDWVYILNDLAQRNIHSILVEGGATLLNTIIASGVYDEVHVEVATGLKIGKGTKAPNYVWSTPAQVIEGHCVYVEKRSVN
;
A
#
# COMPACT_ATOMS: atom_id res chain seq x y z
N MET A 1 0.86 -26.59 1.86
CA MET A 1 -0.45 -25.94 1.74
C MET A 1 -1.50 -26.97 1.37
N ASN A 2 -2.65 -26.95 2.04
CA ASN A 2 -3.81 -27.73 1.62
C ASN A 2 -4.57 -26.97 0.50
N ASN A 3 -5.59 -27.61 -0.13
CA ASN A 3 -6.31 -27.00 -1.23
C ASN A 3 -6.97 -25.66 -0.86
N THR A 4 -7.50 -25.52 0.35
CA THR A 4 -8.14 -24.31 0.84
C THR A 4 -7.13 -23.14 0.91
N GLU A 5 -5.92 -23.40 1.41
CA GLU A 5 -4.84 -22.41 1.42
C GLU A 5 -4.37 -22.03 0.01
N LEU A 6 -4.34 -22.99 -0.93
CA LEU A 6 -3.98 -22.72 -2.32
C LEU A 6 -4.98 -21.76 -2.99
N TYR A 7 -6.29 -21.93 -2.75
CA TYR A 7 -7.31 -21.03 -3.30
C TYR A 7 -7.24 -19.63 -2.67
N ILE A 8 -7.02 -19.51 -1.36
CA ILE A 8 -6.80 -18.19 -0.74
C ILE A 8 -5.48 -17.56 -1.23
N ALA A 9 -4.42 -18.33 -1.43
CA ALA A 9 -3.20 -17.83 -2.04
C ALA A 9 -3.43 -17.30 -3.46
N ARG A 10 -4.30 -17.95 -4.23
CA ARG A 10 -4.72 -17.46 -5.55
C ARG A 10 -5.54 -16.18 -5.45
N CYS A 11 -6.46 -16.08 -4.48
CA CYS A 11 -7.17 -14.81 -4.21
C CYS A 11 -6.20 -13.66 -3.93
N LEU A 12 -5.12 -13.91 -3.17
CA LEU A 12 -4.07 -12.90 -2.91
C LEU A 12 -3.32 -12.49 -4.18
N GLN A 13 -3.06 -13.43 -5.11
CA GLN A 13 -2.46 -13.10 -6.42
C GLN A 13 -3.37 -12.21 -7.26
N LEU A 14 -4.67 -12.57 -7.35
CA LEU A 14 -5.68 -11.78 -8.07
C LEU A 14 -5.82 -10.38 -7.47
N ALA A 15 -5.90 -10.29 -6.14
CA ALA A 15 -6.01 -9.03 -5.42
C ALA A 15 -4.88 -8.04 -5.75
N ARG A 16 -3.64 -8.54 -5.93
CA ARG A 16 -2.47 -7.71 -6.30
C ARG A 16 -2.59 -7.04 -7.66
N ILE A 17 -3.41 -7.57 -8.58
CA ILE A 17 -3.63 -6.95 -9.91
C ILE A 17 -4.25 -5.56 -9.74
N GLY A 18 -5.06 -5.34 -8.70
CA GLY A 18 -5.67 -4.05 -8.38
C GLY A 18 -4.77 -3.06 -7.62
N GLU A 19 -3.53 -3.43 -7.24
CA GLU A 19 -2.68 -2.70 -6.28
C GLU A 19 -2.56 -1.19 -6.55
N TYR A 20 -2.40 -0.78 -7.80
CA TYR A 20 -2.17 0.62 -8.15
C TYR A 20 -3.46 1.44 -8.38
N TYR A 21 -4.64 0.80 -8.33
CA TYR A 21 -5.90 1.41 -8.79
C TYR A 21 -7.02 1.42 -7.75
N VAL A 22 -6.98 0.55 -6.75
CA VAL A 22 -8.11 0.36 -5.81
C VAL A 22 -8.09 1.30 -4.61
N ALA A 23 -6.93 1.82 -4.20
CA ALA A 23 -6.84 2.65 -3.01
C ALA A 23 -7.76 3.88 -3.09
N PRO A 24 -8.43 4.25 -1.97
CA PRO A 24 -8.22 3.79 -0.60
C PRO A 24 -8.88 2.45 -0.24
N ASN A 25 -9.61 1.81 -1.15
CA ASN A 25 -10.21 0.50 -0.92
C ASN A 25 -9.15 -0.59 -0.73
N PRO A 26 -9.47 -1.70 -0.03
CA PRO A 26 -8.58 -2.84 0.09
C PRO A 26 -8.43 -3.59 -1.25
N MET A 27 -7.30 -4.26 -1.40
CA MET A 27 -7.06 -5.23 -2.47
C MET A 27 -7.81 -6.53 -2.14
N VAL A 28 -8.77 -6.89 -2.99
CA VAL A 28 -9.59 -8.10 -2.81
C VAL A 28 -9.58 -8.93 -4.09
N GLY A 29 -9.43 -10.24 -3.94
CA GLY A 29 -9.58 -11.24 -4.99
C GLY A 29 -10.52 -12.34 -4.53
N ALA A 30 -11.25 -12.92 -5.45
CA ALA A 30 -12.22 -13.98 -5.19
C ALA A 30 -12.15 -15.08 -6.25
N ILE A 31 -12.43 -16.31 -5.85
CA ILE A 31 -12.48 -17.49 -6.70
C ILE A 31 -13.72 -18.30 -6.37
N LEU A 32 -14.48 -18.71 -7.39
CA LEU A 32 -15.58 -19.66 -7.26
C LEU A 32 -15.12 -21.04 -7.71
N VAL A 33 -15.28 -22.03 -6.84
CA VAL A 33 -14.87 -23.43 -7.08
C VAL A 33 -16.09 -24.33 -6.95
N ALA A 34 -16.31 -25.23 -7.91
CA ALA A 34 -17.29 -26.30 -7.80
C ALA A 34 -16.68 -27.51 -7.08
N ASP A 35 -17.35 -27.97 -6.03
CA ASP A 35 -17.03 -29.21 -5.32
C ASP A 35 -17.83 -30.35 -5.98
N PHE A 36 -17.32 -30.89 -7.07
CA PHE A 36 -17.92 -32.09 -7.63
C PHE A 36 -17.59 -33.29 -6.73
N GLY A 37 -18.52 -33.71 -5.89
CA GLY A 37 -18.42 -34.91 -5.06
C GLY A 37 -18.30 -36.23 -5.86
N ILE A 38 -17.85 -36.18 -7.10
CA ILE A 38 -17.67 -37.31 -8.03
C ILE A 38 -16.15 -37.53 -8.17
N GLN A 39 -15.71 -38.75 -7.90
CA GLN A 39 -14.35 -39.25 -8.11
C GLN A 39 -13.93 -39.06 -9.59
N THR A 40 -13.42 -37.87 -9.93
CA THR A 40 -12.61 -37.67 -11.12
C THR A 40 -11.13 -37.84 -10.73
N SER A 41 -10.33 -38.36 -11.64
CA SER A 41 -8.89 -38.64 -11.46
C SER A 41 -8.04 -37.47 -11.00
N ASP A 42 -8.60 -36.25 -10.94
CA ASP A 42 -7.94 -34.97 -10.67
C ASP A 42 -8.49 -34.23 -9.43
N ASN A 43 -8.74 -34.93 -8.33
CA ASN A 43 -9.22 -34.37 -7.05
C ASN A 43 -10.55 -33.60 -7.06
N GLY A 44 -11.36 -33.64 -8.12
CA GLY A 44 -12.78 -33.31 -8.09
C GLY A 44 -13.18 -31.84 -7.91
N CYS A 45 -12.25 -30.87 -7.95
CA CYS A 45 -12.55 -29.44 -7.81
C CYS A 45 -12.22 -28.68 -9.09
N GLN A 46 -13.17 -27.88 -9.59
CA GLN A 46 -12.98 -27.02 -10.76
C GLN A 46 -13.16 -25.57 -10.41
N ILE A 47 -12.21 -24.70 -10.81
CA ILE A 47 -12.38 -23.24 -10.74
C ILE A 47 -13.37 -22.85 -11.85
N LEU A 48 -14.52 -22.29 -11.45
CA LEU A 48 -15.55 -21.80 -12.37
C LEU A 48 -15.34 -20.35 -12.78
N GLY A 49 -14.81 -19.52 -11.87
CA GLY A 49 -14.53 -18.11 -12.14
C GLY A 49 -13.56 -17.50 -11.14
N GLU A 50 -12.92 -16.44 -11.60
CA GLU A 50 -11.98 -15.63 -10.84
C GLU A 50 -12.33 -14.15 -10.98
N GLY A 51 -12.04 -13.35 -9.96
CA GLY A 51 -12.26 -11.91 -10.01
C GLY A 51 -11.47 -11.16 -8.94
N TRP A 52 -11.26 -9.89 -9.16
CA TRP A 52 -10.61 -8.99 -8.21
C TRP A 52 -11.27 -7.61 -8.23
N HIS A 53 -11.02 -6.82 -7.20
CA HIS A 53 -11.38 -5.40 -7.22
C HIS A 53 -10.42 -4.68 -8.16
N GLU A 54 -10.92 -4.18 -9.29
CA GLU A 54 -10.09 -3.67 -10.37
C GLU A 54 -9.68 -2.21 -10.16
N GLN A 55 -10.64 -1.39 -9.68
CA GLN A 55 -10.40 0.05 -9.49
C GLN A 55 -11.36 0.65 -8.45
N TYR A 56 -10.92 1.74 -7.82
CA TYR A 56 -11.73 2.49 -6.86
C TYR A 56 -13.07 2.93 -7.47
N GLY A 57 -14.15 2.63 -6.74
CA GLY A 57 -15.52 2.94 -7.17
C GLY A 57 -16.14 1.96 -8.16
N GLY A 58 -15.37 0.99 -8.67
CA GLY A 58 -15.85 -0.13 -9.48
C GLY A 58 -16.41 -1.29 -8.63
N PRO A 59 -16.86 -2.38 -9.30
CA PRO A 59 -17.35 -3.58 -8.64
C PRO A 59 -16.27 -4.20 -7.74
N HIS A 60 -16.70 -4.86 -6.65
CA HIS A 60 -15.83 -5.63 -5.78
C HIS A 60 -15.40 -6.95 -6.44
N ALA A 61 -14.53 -7.70 -5.78
CA ALA A 61 -13.99 -8.96 -6.30
C ALA A 61 -15.07 -10.03 -6.50
N GLU A 62 -16.00 -10.14 -5.55
CA GLU A 62 -17.05 -11.15 -5.54
C GLU A 62 -18.00 -11.02 -6.75
N PRO A 63 -18.59 -9.85 -7.06
CA PRO A 63 -19.41 -9.68 -8.25
C PRO A 63 -18.61 -9.89 -9.55
N ASN A 64 -17.34 -9.49 -9.61
CA ASN A 64 -16.47 -9.73 -10.77
C ASN A 64 -16.22 -11.24 -10.97
N CYS A 65 -15.93 -11.96 -9.89
CA CYS A 65 -15.75 -13.41 -9.90
C CYS A 65 -17.01 -14.16 -10.37
N LEU A 66 -18.17 -13.80 -9.82
CA LEU A 66 -19.45 -14.44 -10.18
C LEU A 66 -19.83 -14.15 -11.63
N ARG A 67 -19.63 -12.93 -12.11
CA ARG A 67 -19.84 -12.57 -13.52
C ARG A 67 -18.93 -13.39 -14.43
N ASN A 68 -17.63 -13.49 -14.12
CA ASN A 68 -16.70 -14.30 -14.89
C ASN A 68 -17.10 -15.78 -14.91
N ALA A 69 -17.55 -16.32 -13.78
CA ALA A 69 -18.06 -17.69 -13.72
C ALA A 69 -19.29 -17.88 -14.62
N GLU A 70 -20.25 -16.97 -14.62
CA GLU A 70 -21.47 -17.03 -15.45
C GLU A 70 -21.17 -16.91 -16.95
N GLU A 71 -20.19 -16.07 -17.31
CA GLU A 71 -19.73 -15.92 -18.69
C GLU A 71 -19.06 -17.22 -19.22
N ASN A 72 -18.32 -17.92 -18.35
CA ASN A 72 -17.63 -19.17 -18.69
C ASN A 72 -18.57 -20.39 -18.67
N HIS A 73 -19.71 -20.32 -17.96
CA HIS A 73 -20.68 -21.42 -17.77
C HIS A 73 -22.10 -20.99 -18.12
N PRO A 74 -22.38 -20.68 -19.42
CA PRO A 74 -23.69 -20.22 -19.86
C PRO A 74 -24.79 -21.30 -19.71
N GLU A 75 -24.42 -22.57 -19.53
CA GLU A 75 -25.31 -23.68 -19.19
C GLU A 75 -25.90 -23.57 -17.78
N GLY A 76 -25.35 -22.71 -16.95
CA GLY A 76 -25.76 -22.49 -15.56
C GLY A 76 -24.82 -23.12 -14.55
N ILE A 77 -24.85 -22.59 -13.31
CA ILE A 77 -24.02 -23.01 -12.20
C ILE A 77 -24.89 -23.47 -11.04
N ASP A 78 -24.59 -24.65 -10.50
CA ASP A 78 -25.20 -25.14 -9.25
C ASP A 78 -24.42 -24.54 -8.04
N TYR A 79 -24.76 -23.31 -7.66
CA TYR A 79 -24.09 -22.56 -6.60
C TYR A 79 -24.14 -23.25 -5.24
N LYS A 80 -25.14 -24.09 -4.98
CA LYS A 80 -25.27 -24.84 -3.73
C LYS A 80 -24.11 -25.80 -3.49
N HIS A 81 -23.51 -26.30 -4.56
CA HIS A 81 -22.33 -27.17 -4.52
C HIS A 81 -21.03 -26.42 -4.88
N CYS A 82 -21.02 -25.11 -4.69
CA CYS A 82 -19.84 -24.28 -4.89
C CYS A 82 -19.31 -23.70 -3.59
N THR A 83 -17.99 -23.50 -3.54
CA THR A 83 -17.29 -22.74 -2.51
C THR A 83 -16.73 -21.46 -3.09
N LEU A 84 -17.08 -20.31 -2.50
CA LEU A 84 -16.46 -19.02 -2.81
C LEU A 84 -15.29 -18.76 -1.84
N TYR A 85 -14.13 -18.52 -2.37
CA TYR A 85 -12.94 -18.12 -1.65
C TYR A 85 -12.72 -16.62 -1.82
N VAL A 86 -12.39 -15.91 -0.75
CA VAL A 86 -12.10 -14.46 -0.76
C VAL A 86 -11.10 -14.11 0.33
N ASN A 87 -10.11 -13.26 0.02
CA ASN A 87 -9.06 -12.93 0.99
C ASN A 87 -9.49 -11.95 2.09
N LEU A 88 -10.63 -11.27 1.94
CA LEU A 88 -11.20 -10.34 2.92
C LEU A 88 -12.70 -10.58 3.08
N GLU A 89 -13.24 -10.36 4.27
CA GLU A 89 -14.67 -10.50 4.58
C GLU A 89 -15.55 -9.76 3.56
N PRO A 90 -16.55 -10.43 2.93
CA PRO A 90 -17.52 -9.79 2.05
C PRO A 90 -18.28 -8.66 2.77
N CYS A 91 -18.37 -7.50 2.14
CA CYS A 91 -19.01 -6.33 2.73
C CYS A 91 -20.47 -6.56 3.06
N SER A 92 -20.94 -5.95 4.18
CA SER A 92 -22.30 -6.09 4.74
C SER A 92 -23.09 -4.79 4.77
N HIS A 93 -22.52 -3.69 4.24
CA HIS A 93 -23.16 -2.37 4.25
C HIS A 93 -23.54 -1.93 2.84
N TYR A 94 -24.64 -1.20 2.73
CA TYR A 94 -25.04 -0.57 1.48
C TYR A 94 -24.13 0.61 1.17
N GLY A 95 -23.47 0.54 0.03
CA GLY A 95 -22.73 1.64 -0.54
C GLY A 95 -23.42 2.14 -1.82
N LYS A 96 -22.66 2.29 -2.92
CA LYS A 96 -23.21 2.55 -4.26
C LYS A 96 -23.92 1.32 -4.84
N THR A 97 -23.59 0.13 -4.34
CA THR A 97 -24.13 -1.17 -4.76
C THR A 97 -24.59 -1.94 -3.51
N PRO A 98 -25.48 -2.94 -3.67
CA PRO A 98 -25.82 -3.86 -2.58
C PRO A 98 -24.59 -4.57 -2.02
N PRO A 99 -24.61 -4.98 -0.74
CA PRO A 99 -23.50 -5.69 -0.11
C PRO A 99 -23.16 -7.01 -0.80
N CYS A 100 -21.86 -7.36 -0.85
CA CYS A 100 -21.43 -8.63 -1.41
C CYS A 100 -21.99 -9.84 -0.65
N ALA A 101 -22.15 -9.74 0.68
CA ALA A 101 -22.78 -10.79 1.48
C ALA A 101 -24.22 -11.09 1.01
N GLU A 102 -25.01 -10.07 0.68
CA GLU A 102 -26.37 -10.26 0.13
C GLU A 102 -26.35 -10.91 -1.27
N LEU A 103 -25.39 -10.52 -2.12
CA LEU A 103 -25.22 -11.13 -3.44
C LEU A 103 -24.92 -12.63 -3.30
N ILE A 104 -23.98 -12.99 -2.41
CA ILE A 104 -23.61 -14.38 -2.12
C ILE A 104 -24.82 -15.20 -1.65
N ILE A 105 -25.60 -14.65 -0.71
CA ILE A 105 -26.84 -15.27 -0.21
C ILE A 105 -27.85 -15.44 -1.34
N LYS A 106 -28.10 -14.41 -2.13
CA LYS A 106 -29.03 -14.44 -3.26
C LYS A 106 -28.67 -15.47 -4.32
N LYS A 107 -27.37 -15.69 -4.57
CA LYS A 107 -26.88 -16.71 -5.48
C LYS A 107 -27.01 -18.14 -4.92
N GLY A 108 -27.20 -18.30 -3.61
CA GLY A 108 -27.34 -19.59 -2.97
C GLY A 108 -26.03 -20.39 -2.89
N ILE A 109 -24.89 -19.69 -2.73
CA ILE A 109 -23.57 -20.34 -2.61
C ILE A 109 -23.56 -21.19 -1.33
N GLY A 110 -23.11 -22.45 -1.43
CA GLY A 110 -23.18 -23.39 -0.30
C GLY A 110 -22.12 -23.15 0.77
N ARG A 111 -20.94 -22.69 0.38
CA ARG A 111 -19.82 -22.44 1.32
C ARG A 111 -19.04 -21.20 0.93
N VAL A 112 -18.52 -20.49 1.95
CA VAL A 112 -17.61 -19.34 1.78
C VAL A 112 -16.38 -19.52 2.66
N VAL A 113 -15.19 -19.30 2.09
CA VAL A 113 -13.91 -19.31 2.80
C VAL A 113 -13.34 -17.91 2.76
N VAL A 114 -13.11 -17.33 3.93
CA VAL A 114 -12.64 -15.96 4.14
C VAL A 114 -11.22 -15.96 4.70
N GLY A 115 -10.32 -15.22 4.08
CA GLY A 115 -8.94 -15.08 4.55
C GLY A 115 -8.85 -14.35 5.88
N CYS A 116 -9.38 -13.14 5.96
CA CYS A 116 -9.43 -12.36 7.20
C CYS A 116 -10.73 -11.53 7.31
N LEU A 117 -11.09 -11.16 8.54
CA LEU A 117 -12.23 -10.27 8.79
C LEU A 117 -11.91 -8.82 8.40
N ASP A 118 -12.97 -8.03 8.14
CA ASP A 118 -12.83 -6.59 7.94
C ASP A 118 -12.33 -5.94 9.26
N PRO A 119 -11.32 -5.06 9.20
CA PRO A 119 -10.76 -4.42 10.40
C PRO A 119 -11.68 -3.39 11.05
N ASN A 120 -12.72 -2.92 10.35
CA ASN A 120 -13.65 -1.93 10.90
C ASN A 120 -14.54 -2.57 11.99
N PRO A 121 -14.43 -2.14 13.28
CA PRO A 121 -15.18 -2.74 14.37
C PRO A 121 -16.72 -2.70 14.20
N LYS A 122 -17.22 -1.77 13.36
CA LYS A 122 -18.66 -1.66 13.05
C LYS A 122 -19.12 -2.68 12.00
N VAL A 123 -18.19 -3.33 11.30
CA VAL A 123 -18.44 -4.23 10.17
C VAL A 123 -17.93 -5.64 10.47
N ALA A 124 -16.84 -5.74 11.24
CA ALA A 124 -16.15 -6.99 11.56
C ALA A 124 -17.11 -8.14 11.95
N GLY A 125 -17.11 -9.19 11.16
CA GLY A 125 -17.96 -10.37 11.34
C GLY A 125 -19.44 -10.19 10.98
N ARG A 126 -19.90 -9.02 10.50
CA ARG A 126 -21.32 -8.83 10.10
C ARG A 126 -21.63 -9.57 8.80
N GLY A 127 -20.77 -9.48 7.79
CA GLY A 127 -20.93 -10.21 6.54
C GLY A 127 -20.92 -11.72 6.79
N VAL A 128 -19.99 -12.19 7.61
CA VAL A 128 -19.92 -13.60 8.04
C VAL A 128 -21.21 -14.03 8.73
N ARG A 129 -21.70 -13.27 9.72
CA ARG A 129 -22.95 -13.62 10.41
C ARG A 129 -24.16 -13.63 9.49
N MET A 130 -24.30 -12.65 8.59
CA MET A 130 -25.40 -12.62 7.61
C MET A 130 -25.44 -13.88 6.74
N MET A 131 -24.27 -14.33 6.26
CA MET A 131 -24.17 -15.55 5.46
C MET A 131 -24.47 -16.80 6.29
N GLN A 132 -23.98 -16.89 7.52
CA GLN A 132 -24.26 -18.01 8.45
C GLN A 132 -25.75 -18.10 8.81
N GLU A 133 -26.41 -16.98 9.11
CA GLU A 133 -27.85 -16.90 9.39
C GLU A 133 -28.71 -17.32 8.18
N ALA A 134 -28.18 -17.13 6.95
CA ALA A 134 -28.79 -17.63 5.73
C ALA A 134 -28.51 -19.12 5.43
N GLY A 135 -27.80 -19.82 6.32
CA GLY A 135 -27.48 -21.24 6.20
C GLY A 135 -26.24 -21.57 5.37
N ILE A 136 -25.41 -20.59 5.05
CA ILE A 136 -24.14 -20.79 4.33
C ILE A 136 -23.06 -21.23 5.34
N GLU A 137 -22.30 -22.27 5.01
CA GLU A 137 -21.10 -22.67 5.74
C GLU A 137 -20.00 -21.60 5.54
N VAL A 138 -19.51 -20.98 6.61
CA VAL A 138 -18.47 -19.95 6.51
C VAL A 138 -17.25 -20.34 7.35
N ILE A 139 -16.10 -20.44 6.70
CA ILE A 139 -14.77 -20.69 7.30
C ILE A 139 -13.98 -19.39 7.24
N VAL A 140 -13.35 -19.00 8.37
CA VAL A 140 -12.60 -17.74 8.48
C VAL A 140 -11.17 -18.01 8.98
N GLY A 141 -10.21 -17.20 8.57
CA GLY A 141 -8.84 -17.21 9.10
C GLY A 141 -7.84 -18.01 8.27
N VAL A 142 -8.17 -18.33 7.02
CA VAL A 142 -7.26 -19.08 6.13
C VAL A 142 -6.23 -18.11 5.55
N LEU A 143 -4.94 -18.34 5.83
CA LEU A 143 -3.82 -17.43 5.51
C LEU A 143 -4.08 -15.99 6.00
N GLU A 144 -4.62 -15.86 7.20
CA GLU A 144 -5.03 -14.57 7.77
C GLU A 144 -3.87 -13.57 7.81
N LYS A 145 -2.67 -14.03 8.19
CA LYS A 145 -1.48 -13.19 8.27
C LYS A 145 -1.10 -12.59 6.91
N GLU A 146 -1.15 -13.40 5.86
CA GLU A 146 -0.84 -13.00 4.49
C GLU A 146 -1.92 -12.06 3.93
N CYS A 147 -3.18 -12.31 4.26
CA CYS A 147 -4.31 -11.46 3.86
C CYS A 147 -4.23 -10.07 4.52
N ARG A 148 -3.90 -10.02 5.81
CA ARG A 148 -3.67 -8.76 6.54
C ARG A 148 -2.44 -8.02 6.03
N GLU A 149 -1.35 -8.74 5.76
CA GLU A 149 -0.12 -8.14 5.21
C GLU A 149 -0.35 -7.49 3.85
N LEU A 150 -1.08 -8.14 2.96
CA LEU A 150 -1.45 -7.56 1.66
C LEU A 150 -2.15 -6.21 1.83
N ASN A 151 -3.05 -6.11 2.79
CA ASN A 151 -3.89 -4.93 3.04
C ASN A 151 -3.41 -4.09 4.24
N LYS A 152 -2.13 -4.18 4.66
CA LYS A 152 -1.59 -3.51 5.87
C LYS A 152 -1.89 -2.01 5.93
N ARG A 153 -1.90 -1.31 4.79
CA ARG A 153 -2.20 0.12 4.68
C ARG A 153 -3.67 0.40 5.04
N PHE A 154 -4.58 -0.39 4.49
CA PHE A 154 -6.01 -0.32 4.78
C PHE A 154 -6.28 -0.66 6.25
N PHE A 155 -5.70 -1.75 6.78
CA PHE A 155 -5.81 -2.13 8.18
C PHE A 155 -5.30 -1.06 9.14
N CYS A 156 -4.16 -0.44 8.83
CA CYS A 156 -3.61 0.64 9.64
C CYS A 156 -4.58 1.82 9.75
N LEU A 157 -5.17 2.27 8.62
CA LEU A 157 -6.14 3.35 8.62
C LEU A 157 -7.38 3.01 9.46
N GLN A 158 -7.91 1.80 9.35
CA GLN A 158 -9.11 1.38 10.04
C GLN A 158 -8.89 1.16 11.55
N GLU A 159 -7.79 0.52 11.93
CA GLU A 159 -7.48 0.14 13.31
C GLU A 159 -6.81 1.27 14.09
N LYS A 160 -5.81 1.95 13.48
CA LYS A 160 -4.99 2.97 14.15
C LYS A 160 -5.46 4.41 13.86
N ARG A 161 -6.44 4.60 12.97
CA ARG A 161 -6.98 5.90 12.56
C ARG A 161 -5.91 6.87 12.03
N ARG A 162 -4.87 6.33 11.41
CA ARG A 162 -3.82 7.07 10.74
C ARG A 162 -3.32 6.34 9.50
N PRO A 163 -2.68 7.05 8.54
CA PRO A 163 -1.98 6.41 7.44
C PRO A 163 -0.88 5.45 7.91
N TYR A 164 -0.59 4.47 7.08
CA TYR A 164 0.61 3.65 7.16
C TYR A 164 1.80 4.47 6.67
N VAL A 165 2.85 4.59 7.49
CA VAL A 165 3.99 5.48 7.24
C VAL A 165 5.24 4.67 6.92
N ILE A 166 5.79 4.88 5.72
CA ILE A 166 7.04 4.28 5.27
C ILE A 166 8.10 5.39 5.19
N LEU A 167 9.21 5.21 5.89
CA LEU A 167 10.39 6.07 5.79
C LEU A 167 11.35 5.46 4.77
N LYS A 168 11.82 6.25 3.79
CA LYS A 168 12.71 5.76 2.76
C LYS A 168 13.86 6.74 2.50
N TRP A 169 15.09 6.24 2.46
CA TRP A 169 16.22 7.01 1.97
C TRP A 169 17.29 6.12 1.34
N ALA A 170 18.17 6.73 0.55
CA ALA A 170 19.39 6.12 0.07
C ALA A 170 20.59 6.80 0.72
N GLN A 171 21.66 6.04 1.03
CA GLN A 171 22.88 6.57 1.62
C GLN A 171 24.13 5.91 1.04
N THR A 172 25.24 6.60 1.19
CA THR A 172 26.58 6.07 0.91
C THR A 172 27.03 5.07 1.97
N ALA A 173 28.06 4.28 1.69
CA ALA A 173 28.65 3.32 2.64
C ALA A 173 29.18 3.97 3.93
N ASP A 174 29.53 5.24 3.88
CA ASP A 174 29.99 6.04 5.02
C ASP A 174 28.92 6.94 5.64
N GLY A 175 27.61 6.70 5.30
CA GLY A 175 26.46 7.24 6.00
C GLY A 175 26.06 8.67 5.63
N TYR A 176 26.16 9.04 4.34
CA TYR A 176 25.69 10.32 3.83
C TYR A 176 24.58 10.16 2.81
N ILE A 177 23.60 11.07 2.79
CA ILE A 177 22.50 11.10 1.82
C ILE A 177 22.75 12.08 0.68
N ASP A 178 23.65 13.04 0.86
CA ASP A 178 24.02 14.01 -0.17
C ASP A 178 25.40 14.63 0.13
N VAL A 179 26.03 15.24 -0.88
CA VAL A 179 27.18 16.11 -0.71
C VAL A 179 26.76 17.39 0.00
N ARG A 180 27.73 18.09 0.60
CA ARG A 180 27.47 19.45 1.11
C ARG A 180 27.36 20.39 -0.10
N ARG A 181 26.18 20.96 -0.34
CA ARG A 181 25.97 21.91 -1.42
C ARG A 181 26.28 23.34 -0.97
N ILE A 182 26.77 24.18 -1.90
CA ILE A 182 27.01 25.60 -1.64
C ILE A 182 25.63 26.23 -1.42
N GLY A 183 25.38 26.78 -0.26
CA GLY A 183 24.08 27.32 0.15
C GLY A 183 23.63 26.89 1.54
N ASP A 184 24.18 25.80 2.08
CA ASP A 184 23.89 25.34 3.44
C ASP A 184 24.29 26.36 4.55
N GLU A 185 25.08 27.38 4.22
CA GLU A 185 25.56 28.40 5.16
C GLU A 185 24.95 29.80 4.96
N ALA A 186 24.19 30.03 3.87
CA ALA A 186 23.68 31.37 3.55
C ALA A 186 22.21 31.55 3.93
N LYS A 187 21.97 32.19 5.06
CA LYS A 187 20.69 32.82 5.33
C LYS A 187 20.51 34.01 4.36
N GLY A 188 19.63 33.83 3.35
CA GLY A 188 19.02 34.95 2.62
C GLY A 188 19.52 35.26 1.20
N GLY A 189 19.95 34.29 0.39
CA GLY A 189 20.23 34.54 -1.03
C GLY A 189 19.91 33.30 -1.88
N ARG A 190 19.22 33.48 -3.03
CA ARG A 190 19.12 32.46 -4.08
C ARG A 190 20.54 32.17 -4.58
N GLN A 191 21.15 31.08 -4.09
CA GLN A 191 22.35 30.52 -4.69
C GLN A 191 21.94 29.25 -5.45
N GLU A 192 22.54 29.05 -6.63
CA GLU A 192 22.33 27.84 -7.43
C GLU A 192 22.68 26.61 -6.57
N ALA A 193 21.69 25.78 -6.33
CA ALA A 193 21.88 24.52 -5.64
C ALA A 193 22.82 23.65 -6.49
N GLY A 194 23.92 23.19 -5.93
CA GLY A 194 24.85 22.28 -6.60
C GLY A 194 24.13 20.98 -7.03
N THR A 195 24.74 20.24 -7.96
CA THR A 195 24.19 18.98 -8.46
C THR A 195 23.99 17.96 -7.33
N PRO A 196 22.79 17.34 -7.19
CA PRO A 196 22.53 16.32 -6.19
C PRO A 196 23.43 15.09 -6.38
N LEU A 197 23.79 14.44 -5.26
CA LEU A 197 24.50 13.18 -5.29
C LEU A 197 23.59 12.08 -5.85
N ILE A 198 24.04 11.43 -6.90
CA ILE A 198 23.33 10.25 -7.44
C ILE A 198 23.84 9.02 -6.68
N ILE A 199 23.01 8.45 -5.82
CA ILE A 199 23.30 7.25 -5.04
C ILE A 199 22.71 6.02 -5.72
N SER A 200 21.41 6.07 -6.06
CA SER A 200 20.66 4.91 -6.57
C SER A 200 21.01 4.58 -8.04
N THR A 201 21.13 3.28 -8.34
CA THR A 201 21.22 2.78 -9.71
C THR A 201 19.92 2.98 -10.49
N PRO A 202 19.91 2.82 -11.84
CA PRO A 202 18.67 2.87 -12.61
C PRO A 202 17.59 1.88 -12.13
N LEU A 203 17.97 0.64 -11.76
CA LEU A 203 17.03 -0.34 -11.23
C LEU A 203 16.48 0.09 -9.86
N MET A 204 17.34 0.56 -8.95
CA MET A 204 16.91 1.08 -7.65
C MET A 204 15.96 2.26 -7.82
N LYS A 205 16.19 3.12 -8.82
CA LYS A 205 15.27 4.21 -9.15
C LYS A 205 13.90 3.70 -9.61
N GLN A 206 13.84 2.63 -10.41
CA GLN A 206 12.57 2.00 -10.79
C GLN A 206 11.82 1.48 -9.56
N LEU A 207 12.51 0.80 -8.62
CA LEU A 207 11.91 0.32 -7.37
C LEU A 207 11.37 1.45 -6.49
N VAL A 208 12.06 2.60 -6.45
CA VAL A 208 11.53 3.80 -5.79
C VAL A 208 10.23 4.27 -6.44
N HIS A 209 10.16 4.31 -7.77
CA HIS A 209 8.94 4.71 -8.47
C HIS A 209 7.81 3.68 -8.31
N GLN A 210 8.11 2.39 -8.15
CA GLN A 210 7.15 1.38 -7.73
C GLN A 210 6.57 1.72 -6.36
N GLN A 211 7.41 2.01 -5.37
CA GLN A 211 6.95 2.42 -4.03
C GLN A 211 6.08 3.67 -4.07
N ARG A 212 6.37 4.63 -4.95
CA ARG A 212 5.51 5.81 -5.17
C ARG A 212 4.13 5.42 -5.69
N ALA A 213 4.06 4.49 -6.66
CA ALA A 213 2.79 3.99 -7.20
C ALA A 213 1.95 3.24 -6.14
N GLU A 214 2.61 2.52 -5.23
CA GLU A 214 1.98 1.75 -4.15
C GLU A 214 1.42 2.61 -3.01
N ASN A 215 1.85 3.88 -2.90
CA ASN A 215 1.44 4.76 -1.81
C ASN A 215 0.54 5.90 -2.29
N MET A 216 -0.46 6.25 -1.48
CA MET A 216 -1.39 7.34 -1.83
C MET A 216 -0.74 8.71 -1.77
N ALA A 217 0.23 8.89 -0.86
CA ALA A 217 0.92 10.15 -0.70
C ALA A 217 2.43 9.98 -0.57
N ILE A 218 3.16 11.03 -0.97
CA ILE A 218 4.62 11.15 -0.81
C ILE A 218 4.94 12.44 -0.08
N MET A 219 5.86 12.39 0.88
CA MET A 219 6.24 13.57 1.67
C MET A 219 7.73 13.85 1.60
N VAL A 220 8.06 15.12 1.44
CA VAL A 220 9.42 15.65 1.55
C VAL A 220 9.43 16.92 2.41
N GLY A 221 10.59 17.24 2.99
CA GLY A 221 10.77 18.48 3.77
C GLY A 221 10.97 19.70 2.86
N THR A 222 10.75 20.91 3.44
CA THR A 222 10.94 22.21 2.78
C THR A 222 12.30 22.34 2.08
N ASN A 223 13.38 21.94 2.76
CA ASN A 223 14.72 22.04 2.18
C ASN A 223 14.91 21.15 0.96
N THR A 224 14.27 19.96 0.92
CA THR A 224 14.30 19.09 -0.25
C THR A 224 13.62 19.76 -1.45
N VAL A 225 12.49 20.43 -1.22
CA VAL A 225 11.84 21.19 -2.31
C VAL A 225 12.74 22.32 -2.80
N LEU A 226 13.35 23.09 -1.91
CA LEU A 226 14.21 24.24 -2.27
C LEU A 226 15.49 23.81 -2.99
N MET A 227 16.11 22.69 -2.58
CA MET A 227 17.41 22.26 -3.08
C MET A 227 17.32 21.39 -4.32
N ASP A 228 16.29 20.55 -4.42
CA ASP A 228 16.18 19.53 -5.48
C ASP A 228 15.07 19.84 -6.48
N ASN A 229 14.14 20.73 -6.12
CA ASN A 229 12.94 21.04 -6.91
C ASN A 229 12.29 19.78 -7.54
N PRO A 230 11.95 18.75 -6.72
CA PRO A 230 11.56 17.45 -7.21
C PRO A 230 10.11 17.47 -7.73
N ARG A 231 9.83 16.65 -8.77
CA ARG A 231 8.46 16.45 -9.27
C ARG A 231 7.67 15.45 -8.43
N LEU A 232 8.34 14.50 -7.76
CA LEU A 232 7.76 13.44 -6.92
C LEU A 232 6.70 12.57 -7.63
N LEU A 233 6.86 12.34 -8.91
CA LEU A 233 5.94 11.58 -9.75
C LEU A 233 6.38 10.13 -9.94
N THR A 234 5.47 9.31 -10.47
CA THR A 234 5.69 7.90 -10.81
C THR A 234 6.04 7.77 -12.31
N THR A 235 7.24 8.25 -12.72
CA THR A 235 7.62 8.32 -14.15
C THR A 235 8.33 7.08 -14.69
N HIS A 236 8.88 6.23 -13.80
CA HIS A 236 9.62 5.02 -14.18
C HIS A 236 8.89 3.73 -13.78
N TRP A 237 7.58 3.82 -13.46
CA TRP A 237 6.74 2.69 -13.13
C TRP A 237 5.30 2.95 -13.58
N SER A 238 4.54 1.88 -13.84
CA SER A 238 3.10 1.99 -14.09
C SER A 238 2.34 2.28 -12.78
N GLY A 239 1.32 3.09 -12.84
CA GLY A 239 0.46 3.40 -11.70
C GLY A 239 0.15 4.88 -11.59
N ARG A 240 -0.58 5.26 -10.54
CA ARG A 240 -0.95 6.65 -10.28
C ARG A 240 0.20 7.43 -9.66
N ASN A 241 0.18 8.74 -9.86
CA ASN A 241 1.04 9.65 -9.10
C ASN A 241 0.51 9.78 -7.66
N PRO A 242 1.39 9.79 -6.64
CA PRO A 242 0.99 10.05 -5.28
C PRO A 242 0.64 11.54 -5.07
N ILE A 243 -0.23 11.83 -4.09
CA ILE A 243 -0.47 13.18 -3.59
C ILE A 243 0.82 13.67 -2.93
N ARG A 244 1.29 14.85 -3.31
CA ARG A 244 2.54 15.41 -2.80
C ARG A 244 2.27 16.17 -1.50
N LEU A 245 3.09 15.93 -0.49
CA LEU A 245 3.00 16.56 0.82
C LEU A 245 4.32 17.27 1.13
N THR A 246 4.23 18.48 1.67
CA THR A 246 5.41 19.21 2.15
C THR A 246 5.07 20.12 3.34
N LEU A 247 6.11 20.56 4.05
CA LEU A 247 6.01 21.56 5.10
C LEU A 247 6.47 22.90 4.54
N ASP A 248 5.76 23.98 4.87
CA ASP A 248 6.22 25.35 4.58
C ASP A 248 5.85 26.31 5.69
N ARG A 249 6.50 26.19 6.84
CA ARG A 249 6.23 27.00 8.05
C ARG A 249 6.42 28.50 7.86
N HIS A 250 7.17 28.91 6.86
CA HIS A 250 7.58 30.29 6.68
C HIS A 250 7.11 30.89 5.34
N GLY A 251 6.35 30.15 4.55
CA GLY A 251 5.88 30.61 3.24
C GLY A 251 7.02 30.91 2.27
N ILE A 252 8.10 30.11 2.29
CA ILE A 252 9.31 30.34 1.52
C ILE A 252 9.44 29.50 0.25
N LEU A 253 8.52 28.55 0.04
CA LEU A 253 8.54 27.72 -1.17
C LEU A 253 8.14 28.55 -2.39
N PRO A 254 8.97 28.61 -3.45
CA PRO A 254 8.62 29.29 -4.69
C PRO A 254 7.38 28.68 -5.33
N VAL A 255 6.46 29.51 -5.79
CA VAL A 255 5.22 29.06 -6.44
C VAL A 255 5.47 28.31 -7.76
N GLU A 256 6.60 28.57 -8.40
CA GLU A 256 7.08 27.88 -9.60
C GLU A 256 7.75 26.51 -9.32
N SER A 257 7.84 26.09 -8.06
CA SER A 257 8.45 24.77 -7.73
C SER A 257 7.66 23.63 -8.39
N ASN A 258 8.39 22.62 -8.88
CA ASN A 258 7.80 21.47 -9.56
C ASN A 258 6.76 20.71 -8.70
N ILE A 259 6.85 20.81 -7.38
CA ILE A 259 5.87 20.21 -6.46
C ILE A 259 4.48 20.84 -6.61
N PHE A 260 4.35 22.02 -7.21
CA PHE A 260 3.08 22.72 -7.45
C PHE A 260 2.56 22.57 -8.88
N SER A 261 3.23 21.77 -9.73
CA SER A 261 2.70 21.47 -11.08
C SER A 261 1.34 20.76 -10.99
N ASP A 262 0.54 20.86 -12.04
CA ASP A 262 -0.80 20.25 -12.15
C ASP A 262 -0.81 18.73 -12.38
N GLU A 263 0.38 18.09 -12.42
CA GLU A 263 0.53 16.65 -12.68
C GLU A 263 0.06 15.77 -11.52
N SER A 264 -0.07 16.32 -10.31
CA SER A 264 -0.63 15.69 -9.11
C SER A 264 -1.01 16.73 -8.07
N ASP A 265 -1.95 16.38 -7.19
CA ASP A 265 -2.35 17.26 -6.08
C ASP A 265 -1.20 17.48 -5.09
N THR A 266 -1.18 18.67 -4.47
CA THR A 266 -0.20 19.01 -3.43
C THR A 266 -0.89 19.57 -2.19
N ILE A 267 -0.53 19.05 -1.02
CA ILE A 267 -0.96 19.56 0.29
C ILE A 267 0.27 20.15 0.98
N VAL A 268 0.16 21.42 1.38
CA VAL A 268 1.21 22.15 2.13
C VAL A 268 0.74 22.36 3.54
N TYR A 269 1.55 21.94 4.51
CA TYR A 269 1.33 22.20 5.93
C TYR A 269 2.20 23.38 6.38
N SER A 270 1.58 24.53 6.66
CA SER A 270 2.25 25.77 7.05
C SER A 270 2.05 26.11 8.53
N GLU A 271 0.81 26.18 8.99
CA GLU A 271 0.45 26.58 10.35
C GLU A 271 0.57 25.42 11.34
N GLN A 272 -0.01 24.29 10.99
CA GLN A 272 -0.03 23.07 11.80
C GLN A 272 0.95 22.05 11.21
N THR A 273 2.14 21.97 11.80
CA THR A 273 3.21 21.09 11.33
C THR A 273 3.54 19.97 12.32
N ASP A 274 2.71 19.83 13.35
CA ASP A 274 2.78 18.69 14.26
C ASP A 274 2.44 17.40 13.54
N TRP A 275 3.24 16.35 13.79
CA TRP A 275 3.10 15.09 13.06
C TRP A 275 1.78 14.38 13.35
N VAL A 276 1.28 14.48 14.59
CA VAL A 276 -0.03 13.86 14.95
C VAL A 276 -1.17 14.57 14.22
N TYR A 277 -1.12 15.91 14.13
CA TYR A 277 -2.10 16.68 13.35
C TYR A 277 -2.10 16.27 11.89
N ILE A 278 -0.92 16.19 11.26
CA ILE A 278 -0.76 15.80 9.83
C ILE A 278 -1.36 14.42 9.58
N LEU A 279 -1.06 13.44 10.43
CA LEU A 279 -1.58 12.08 10.27
C LEU A 279 -3.11 12.03 10.44
N ASN A 280 -3.67 12.80 11.38
CA ASN A 280 -5.12 12.89 11.57
C ASN A 280 -5.82 13.55 10.38
N ASP A 281 -5.28 14.65 9.84
CA ASP A 281 -5.84 15.31 8.65
C ASP A 281 -5.83 14.36 7.44
N LEU A 282 -4.72 13.66 7.21
CA LEU A 282 -4.61 12.68 6.12
C LEU A 282 -5.59 11.51 6.29
N ALA A 283 -5.80 11.02 7.52
CA ALA A 283 -6.80 9.99 7.81
C ALA A 283 -8.23 10.48 7.51
N GLN A 284 -8.56 11.72 7.86
CA GLN A 284 -9.87 12.34 7.55
C GLN A 284 -10.08 12.48 6.02
N ARG A 285 -9.01 12.70 5.26
CA ARG A 285 -9.02 12.71 3.79
C ARG A 285 -9.01 11.30 3.18
N ASN A 286 -9.08 10.25 4.01
CA ASN A 286 -9.03 8.85 3.59
C ASN A 286 -7.73 8.47 2.86
N ILE A 287 -6.62 9.12 3.17
CA ILE A 287 -5.28 8.79 2.68
C ILE A 287 -4.69 7.73 3.61
N HIS A 288 -4.57 6.50 3.13
CA HIS A 288 -4.20 5.36 3.99
C HIS A 288 -2.69 5.07 4.04
N SER A 289 -1.87 5.74 3.21
CA SER A 289 -0.41 5.50 3.18
C SER A 289 0.39 6.72 2.77
N ILE A 290 1.59 6.84 3.35
CA ILE A 290 2.54 7.90 3.06
C ILE A 290 3.93 7.29 2.90
N LEU A 291 4.60 7.61 1.78
CA LEU A 291 6.03 7.39 1.59
C LEU A 291 6.77 8.68 1.92
N VAL A 292 7.65 8.67 2.93
CA VAL A 292 8.48 9.83 3.30
C VAL A 292 9.86 9.64 2.70
N GLU A 293 10.19 10.43 1.67
CA GLU A 293 11.43 10.24 0.89
C GLU A 293 12.54 11.22 1.27
N GLY A 294 12.35 12.14 2.20
CA GLY A 294 13.48 12.93 2.35
C GLY A 294 13.48 14.17 3.19
N GLY A 295 14.69 14.68 3.21
CA GLY A 295 15.38 15.48 4.15
C GLY A 295 15.69 14.74 5.45
N ALA A 296 16.98 14.58 5.79
CA ALA A 296 17.41 13.90 7.02
C ALA A 296 16.72 14.48 8.26
N THR A 297 16.48 15.79 8.30
CA THR A 297 15.79 16.47 9.43
C THR A 297 14.36 15.96 9.58
N LEU A 298 13.57 15.89 8.50
CA LEU A 298 12.20 15.38 8.52
C LEU A 298 12.20 13.92 8.98
N LEU A 299 13.03 13.08 8.38
CA LEU A 299 13.13 11.66 8.72
C LEU A 299 13.51 11.46 10.19
N ASN A 300 14.52 12.18 10.70
CA ASN A 300 14.92 12.12 12.12
C ASN A 300 13.79 12.54 13.06
N THR A 301 13.00 13.57 12.71
CA THR A 301 11.85 14.01 13.50
C THR A 301 10.80 12.92 13.60
N ILE A 302 10.50 12.23 12.49
CA ILE A 302 9.52 11.15 12.46
C ILE A 302 10.04 9.91 13.19
N ILE A 303 11.33 9.57 13.04
CA ILE A 303 11.98 8.48 13.79
C ILE A 303 11.87 8.74 15.30
N ALA A 304 12.19 9.98 15.74
CA ALA A 304 12.12 10.36 17.14
C ALA A 304 10.69 10.31 17.70
N SER A 305 9.67 10.64 16.89
CA SER A 305 8.26 10.53 17.30
C SER A 305 7.79 9.09 17.46
N GLY A 306 8.48 8.15 16.83
CA GLY A 306 8.11 6.74 16.82
C GLY A 306 6.82 6.43 16.04
N VAL A 307 6.28 7.36 15.25
CA VAL A 307 5.03 7.16 14.51
C VAL A 307 5.32 6.87 13.04
N TYR A 308 5.86 5.68 12.79
CA TYR A 308 6.08 5.08 11.47
C TYR A 308 5.88 3.57 11.58
N ASP A 309 5.72 2.90 10.45
CA ASP A 309 5.43 1.45 10.39
C ASP A 309 6.56 0.67 9.70
N GLU A 310 7.21 1.24 8.69
CA GLU A 310 8.35 0.63 7.99
C GLU A 310 9.46 1.62 7.73
N VAL A 311 10.68 1.07 7.61
CA VAL A 311 11.88 1.81 7.19
C VAL A 311 12.54 1.06 6.04
N HIS A 312 12.79 1.76 4.94
CA HIS A 312 13.44 1.23 3.74
C HIS A 312 14.74 2.01 3.51
N VAL A 313 15.88 1.34 3.62
CA VAL A 313 17.20 1.95 3.47
C VAL A 313 17.96 1.28 2.35
N GLU A 314 18.42 2.09 1.40
CA GLU A 314 19.37 1.70 0.37
C GLU A 314 20.77 2.17 0.78
N VAL A 315 21.74 1.27 0.84
CA VAL A 315 23.15 1.59 1.10
C VAL A 315 23.99 1.24 -0.13
N ALA A 316 24.55 2.26 -0.80
CA ALA A 316 25.48 2.09 -1.90
C ALA A 316 26.86 1.70 -1.34
N THR A 317 27.14 0.39 -1.27
CA THR A 317 28.33 -0.15 -0.59
C THR A 317 29.64 0.26 -1.22
N GLY A 318 29.65 0.54 -2.54
CA GLY A 318 30.82 1.00 -3.30
C GLY A 318 31.06 2.53 -3.28
N LEU A 319 30.14 3.31 -2.68
CA LEU A 319 30.21 4.77 -2.73
C LEU A 319 30.56 5.35 -1.33
N LYS A 320 31.65 6.14 -1.26
CA LYS A 320 32.04 6.92 -0.07
C LYS A 320 32.37 8.33 -0.48
N ILE A 321 31.94 9.32 0.31
CA ILE A 321 32.17 10.76 0.01
C ILE A 321 32.92 11.49 1.10
N GLY A 322 33.10 10.89 2.28
CA GLY A 322 33.86 11.44 3.41
C GLY A 322 33.21 12.62 4.13
N LYS A 323 32.44 13.48 3.44
CA LYS A 323 31.80 14.67 4.00
C LYS A 323 30.54 15.03 3.23
N GLY A 324 29.45 15.32 3.94
CA GLY A 324 28.18 15.67 3.32
C GLY A 324 27.06 15.80 4.35
N THR A 325 25.81 15.72 3.88
CA THR A 325 24.61 15.65 4.71
C THR A 325 24.47 14.23 5.26
N LYS A 326 24.56 14.08 6.58
CA LYS A 326 24.45 12.77 7.22
C LYS A 326 23.08 12.14 7.00
N ALA A 327 23.08 10.82 6.82
CA ALA A 327 21.87 10.01 6.83
C ALA A 327 21.13 10.11 8.17
N PRO A 328 19.82 9.78 8.21
CA PRO A 328 19.09 9.65 9.45
C PRO A 328 19.77 8.70 10.43
N ASN A 329 19.72 9.03 11.72
CA ASN A 329 20.26 8.18 12.77
C ASN A 329 19.29 7.02 13.04
N TYR A 330 19.53 5.89 12.39
CA TYR A 330 18.71 4.69 12.50
C TYR A 330 19.59 3.43 12.53
N VAL A 331 19.23 2.50 13.41
CA VAL A 331 19.89 1.18 13.51
C VAL A 331 18.88 0.13 13.08
N TRP A 332 19.20 -0.62 12.02
CA TRP A 332 18.38 -1.72 11.52
C TRP A 332 18.92 -3.06 12.00
N SER A 333 18.03 -4.02 12.21
CA SER A 333 18.31 -5.38 12.67
C SER A 333 18.06 -6.44 11.59
N THR A 334 17.32 -6.08 10.54
CA THR A 334 17.01 -7.01 9.46
C THR A 334 18.23 -7.26 8.55
N PRO A 335 18.39 -8.49 8.00
CA PRO A 335 19.42 -8.73 7.01
C PRO A 335 19.12 -7.98 5.71
N ALA A 336 20.18 -7.53 5.04
CA ALA A 336 20.07 -6.86 3.76
C ALA A 336 19.72 -7.83 2.63
N GLN A 337 18.88 -7.36 1.71
CA GLN A 337 18.85 -7.89 0.35
C GLN A 337 19.90 -7.16 -0.49
N VAL A 338 20.67 -7.88 -1.31
CA VAL A 338 21.66 -7.26 -2.21
C VAL A 338 21.06 -7.14 -3.60
N ILE A 339 21.01 -5.90 -4.13
CA ILE A 339 20.50 -5.58 -5.46
C ILE A 339 21.55 -4.70 -6.17
N GLU A 340 22.10 -5.16 -7.28
CA GLU A 340 23.14 -4.43 -8.06
C GLU A 340 24.31 -3.89 -7.20
N GLY A 341 24.72 -4.64 -6.16
CA GLY A 341 25.80 -4.25 -5.25
C GLY A 341 25.38 -3.27 -4.15
N HIS A 342 24.11 -2.88 -4.09
CA HIS A 342 23.54 -2.09 -3.00
C HIS A 342 22.91 -3.02 -1.95
N CYS A 343 23.09 -2.70 -0.69
CA CYS A 343 22.36 -3.35 0.41
C CYS A 343 21.04 -2.63 0.64
N VAL A 344 19.93 -3.36 0.54
CA VAL A 344 18.58 -2.85 0.79
C VAL A 344 18.06 -3.48 2.07
N TYR A 345 17.71 -2.65 3.02
CA TYR A 345 17.13 -3.02 4.31
C TYR A 345 15.65 -2.62 4.33
N VAL A 346 14.79 -3.56 4.70
CA VAL A 346 13.36 -3.32 4.93
C VAL A 346 13.04 -3.79 6.32
N GLU A 347 12.73 -2.87 7.21
CA GLU A 347 12.44 -3.15 8.60
C GLU A 347 11.03 -2.72 8.97
N LYS A 348 10.24 -3.64 9.50
CA LYS A 348 8.94 -3.35 10.10
C LYS A 348 9.13 -3.02 11.56
N ARG A 349 8.53 -1.91 11.98
CA ARG A 349 8.56 -1.55 13.39
C ARG A 349 7.75 -2.55 14.20
N SER A 350 8.40 -3.23 15.14
CA SER A 350 7.71 -4.02 16.15
C SER A 350 6.91 -3.07 17.04
N VAL A 351 5.60 -3.22 17.09
CA VAL A 351 4.77 -2.56 18.10
C VAL A 351 4.90 -3.41 19.35
N ASN A 352 5.69 -2.93 20.31
CA ASN A 352 5.70 -3.50 21.67
C ASN A 352 4.41 -3.12 22.39
#